data_33fbd2c4615b23b5a6e04b2de2d2227e
#
_entry.id   33fbd2c4615b23b5a6e04b2de2d2227e
#
_cell.length_a   1.000
_cell.length_b   1.000
_cell.length_c   1.000
_cell.angle_alpha   90.00
_cell.angle_beta   90.00
_cell.angle_gamma   90.00
#
_symmetry.space_group_name_H-M   'P 1'
#
loop_
_entity.id
_entity.type
_entity.pdbx_description
1 polymer ?
#
loop_
_entity_poly.entity_id
_entity_poly.type
_entity_poly.pdbx_seq_one_letter_code
_entity_poly.pdbx_strand_id
1 'polypeptide(L)'
;KLRINEEIYKNILVVENEEKDTVVPLEEALLVNSPAQKRKLILSVLTDDPAGYYDLLQQARMDDDSEVVHYASTALAQISKEADLKLQQQEQRYAAAPGDAKVLEEYCDYLESYLDGGFVQGKAAEIQRHQLEQLLKKRLDALGRRSYTLECKLAAAQLALAEYDRAEATLDALTARWPQRETPWLLHLRMAAALRDGAAIQKTLHDIEEKEVYLSAKGRETVRFWQGKNA
;
A
#
# COMPACT_ATOMS: atom_id res chain seq x y z
N LYS A 1 7.26 12.30 -23.40
CA LYS A 1 6.21 11.99 -24.41
C LYS A 1 6.59 10.66 -25.04
N LEU A 2 5.97 9.57 -24.60
CA LEU A 2 6.04 8.26 -25.25
C LEU A 2 5.43 8.40 -26.65
N ARG A 3 6.22 8.09 -27.67
CA ARG A 3 5.69 7.82 -29.01
C ARG A 3 5.13 6.39 -28.95
N ILE A 4 3.87 6.27 -28.60
CA ILE A 4 3.08 5.07 -28.86
C ILE A 4 2.98 4.98 -30.38
N ASN A 5 3.34 3.81 -30.90
CA ASN A 5 3.36 3.57 -32.33
C ASN A 5 1.98 3.87 -32.93
N GLU A 6 1.89 4.78 -33.92
CA GLU A 6 0.62 5.22 -34.54
C GLU A 6 -0.22 4.05 -35.10
N GLU A 7 0.41 2.92 -35.40
CA GLU A 7 -0.29 1.71 -35.85
C GLU A 7 -1.10 1.05 -34.75
N ILE A 8 -0.64 1.11 -33.49
CA ILE A 8 -1.40 0.61 -32.32
C ILE A 8 -2.63 1.49 -32.11
N TYR A 9 -2.49 2.81 -32.27
CA TYR A 9 -3.59 3.77 -32.13
C TYR A 9 -4.67 3.59 -33.21
N LYS A 10 -4.27 3.31 -34.48
CA LYS A 10 -5.22 3.08 -35.56
C LYS A 10 -6.02 1.79 -35.41
N ASN A 11 -5.40 0.73 -34.86
CA ASN A 11 -6.11 -0.52 -34.60
C ASN A 11 -7.08 -0.43 -33.42
N ILE A 12 -6.86 0.50 -32.47
CA ILE A 12 -7.76 0.76 -31.34
C ILE A 12 -9.02 1.51 -31.80
N LEU A 13 -8.88 2.47 -32.74
CA LEU A 13 -9.99 3.32 -33.22
C LEU A 13 -10.98 2.59 -34.16
N VAL A 14 -10.60 1.45 -34.76
CA VAL A 14 -11.47 0.70 -35.67
C VAL A 14 -12.47 -0.22 -34.94
N VAL A 15 -12.31 -0.43 -33.63
CA VAL A 15 -13.20 -1.33 -32.82
C VAL A 15 -14.26 -0.56 -32.01
N GLU A 16 -14.38 0.76 -32.21
CA GLU A 16 -15.20 1.64 -31.36
C GLU A 16 -16.71 1.67 -31.67
N ASN A 17 -17.24 0.77 -32.49
CA ASN A 17 -18.67 0.69 -32.74
C ASN A 17 -19.18 -0.74 -32.49
N GLU A 18 -19.66 -0.97 -31.32
CA GLU A 18 -20.67 -1.95 -30.87
C GLU A 18 -20.27 -2.52 -29.49
N GLU A 19 -20.78 -1.88 -28.45
CA GLU A 19 -21.51 -2.50 -27.35
C GLU A 19 -21.65 -1.51 -26.19
N LYS A 20 -22.92 -1.23 -25.85
CA LYS A 20 -23.33 -0.34 -24.79
C LYS A 20 -23.13 -0.98 -23.41
N ASP A 21 -22.61 -0.16 -22.50
CA ASP A 21 -22.88 -0.12 -21.05
C ASP A 21 -23.20 -1.44 -20.31
N THR A 22 -22.14 -2.12 -19.92
CA THR A 22 -22.14 -2.80 -18.62
C THR A 22 -20.82 -2.39 -17.94
N VAL A 23 -20.91 -1.55 -16.91
CA VAL A 23 -19.80 -1.23 -16.02
C VAL A 23 -19.53 -2.47 -15.18
N VAL A 24 -18.77 -3.41 -15.74
CA VAL A 24 -18.23 -4.54 -14.98
C VAL A 24 -17.00 -4.04 -14.25
N PRO A 25 -16.85 -4.31 -12.94
CA PRO A 25 -15.61 -4.00 -12.25
C PRO A 25 -14.41 -4.56 -13.04
N LEU A 26 -13.36 -3.76 -13.18
CA LEU A 26 -12.19 -4.10 -14.00
C LEU A 26 -11.57 -5.47 -13.63
N GLU A 27 -11.64 -5.82 -12.35
CA GLU A 27 -11.18 -7.10 -11.81
C GLU A 27 -11.99 -8.29 -12.33
N GLU A 28 -13.32 -8.15 -12.41
CA GLU A 28 -14.20 -9.18 -12.98
C GLU A 28 -14.00 -9.31 -14.50
N ALA A 29 -13.70 -8.19 -15.18
CA ALA A 29 -13.46 -8.20 -16.62
C ALA A 29 -12.23 -9.02 -17.02
N LEU A 30 -11.19 -9.09 -16.18
CA LEU A 30 -10.02 -9.96 -16.40
C LEU A 30 -10.34 -11.45 -16.19
N LEU A 31 -11.33 -11.77 -15.36
CA LEU A 31 -11.69 -13.17 -15.07
C LEU A 31 -12.62 -13.78 -16.15
N VAL A 32 -13.48 -12.95 -16.75
CA VAL A 32 -14.62 -13.45 -17.56
C VAL A 32 -14.45 -13.14 -19.06
N ASN A 33 -13.62 -12.19 -19.47
CA ASN A 33 -13.54 -11.72 -20.85
C ASN A 33 -12.64 -12.57 -21.76
N SER A 34 -12.94 -12.52 -23.06
CA SER A 34 -12.08 -13.14 -24.09
C SER A 34 -10.68 -12.48 -24.08
N PRO A 35 -9.62 -13.19 -24.57
CA PRO A 35 -8.27 -12.62 -24.65
C PRO A 35 -8.21 -11.25 -25.33
N ALA A 36 -8.98 -11.04 -26.39
CA ALA A 36 -9.04 -9.75 -27.09
C ALA A 36 -9.60 -8.61 -26.21
N GLN A 37 -10.61 -8.90 -25.39
CA GLN A 37 -11.19 -7.93 -24.44
C GLN A 37 -10.24 -7.64 -23.30
N LYS A 38 -9.56 -8.65 -22.76
CA LYS A 38 -8.51 -8.49 -21.73
C LYS A 38 -7.37 -7.60 -22.22
N ARG A 39 -6.90 -7.81 -23.46
CA ARG A 39 -5.85 -6.96 -24.07
C ARG A 39 -6.30 -5.52 -24.21
N LYS A 40 -7.53 -5.29 -24.70
CA LYS A 40 -8.12 -3.94 -24.82
C LYS A 40 -8.19 -3.26 -23.47
N LEU A 41 -8.58 -3.99 -22.43
CA LEU A 41 -8.65 -3.51 -21.05
C LEU A 41 -7.27 -3.08 -20.53
N ILE A 42 -6.25 -3.95 -20.66
CA ILE A 42 -4.89 -3.61 -20.23
C ILE A 42 -4.34 -2.40 -20.97
N LEU A 43 -4.62 -2.29 -22.28
CA LEU A 43 -4.21 -1.12 -23.07
C LEU A 43 -4.91 0.16 -22.62
N SER A 44 -6.20 0.10 -22.23
CA SER A 44 -6.90 1.28 -21.68
C SER A 44 -6.32 1.73 -20.35
N VAL A 45 -6.01 0.78 -19.45
CA VAL A 45 -5.33 1.04 -18.17
C VAL A 45 -3.98 1.72 -18.37
N LEU A 46 -3.21 1.31 -19.40
CA LEU A 46 -1.92 1.91 -19.74
C LEU A 46 -2.02 3.38 -20.17
N THR A 47 -3.14 3.78 -20.75
CA THR A 47 -3.35 5.14 -21.25
C THR A 47 -3.95 6.09 -20.22
N ASP A 48 -4.57 5.56 -19.17
CA ASP A 48 -5.31 6.35 -18.17
C ASP A 48 -4.45 6.65 -16.93
N ASP A 49 -4.48 5.79 -15.93
CA ASP A 49 -3.64 5.90 -14.73
C ASP A 49 -3.08 4.50 -14.34
N PRO A 50 -1.95 4.10 -14.93
CA PRO A 50 -1.41 2.75 -14.70
C PRO A 50 -1.14 2.44 -13.22
N ALA A 51 -0.76 3.44 -12.42
CA ALA A 51 -0.42 3.24 -11.01
C ALA A 51 -1.65 2.86 -10.16
N GLY A 52 -2.82 3.40 -10.48
CA GLY A 52 -4.09 3.06 -9.83
C GLY A 52 -4.54 1.61 -10.06
N TYR A 53 -3.95 0.93 -11.06
CA TYR A 53 -4.30 -0.44 -11.45
C TYR A 53 -3.18 -1.46 -11.20
N TYR A 54 -2.25 -1.14 -10.31
CA TYR A 54 -1.07 -1.99 -10.06
C TYR A 54 -1.44 -3.44 -9.71
N ASP A 55 -2.39 -3.65 -8.80
CA ASP A 55 -2.83 -4.99 -8.38
C ASP A 55 -3.49 -5.75 -9.52
N LEU A 56 -4.28 -5.07 -10.34
CA LEU A 56 -4.90 -5.63 -11.54
C LEU A 56 -3.85 -6.09 -12.55
N LEU A 57 -2.82 -5.28 -12.79
CA LEU A 57 -1.71 -5.62 -13.67
C LEU A 57 -0.89 -6.80 -13.11
N GLN A 58 -0.74 -6.91 -11.81
CA GLN A 58 -0.11 -8.06 -11.16
C GLN A 58 -0.91 -9.36 -11.40
N GLN A 59 -2.24 -9.30 -11.36
CA GLN A 59 -3.09 -10.45 -11.69
C GLN A 59 -2.98 -10.79 -13.18
N ALA A 60 -3.01 -9.79 -14.07
CA ALA A 60 -2.90 -9.99 -15.52
C ALA A 60 -1.56 -10.62 -15.95
N ARG A 61 -0.49 -10.52 -15.15
CA ARG A 61 0.76 -11.25 -15.38
C ARG A 61 0.64 -12.77 -15.25
N MET A 62 -0.40 -13.25 -14.60
CA MET A 62 -0.68 -14.68 -14.40
C MET A 62 -1.75 -15.20 -15.36
N ASP A 63 -2.13 -14.40 -16.38
CA ASP A 63 -3.11 -14.79 -17.38
C ASP A 63 -2.57 -15.87 -18.33
N ASP A 64 -3.46 -16.71 -18.88
CA ASP A 64 -3.09 -17.73 -19.85
C ASP A 64 -2.74 -17.16 -21.24
N ASP A 65 -3.17 -15.92 -21.54
CA ASP A 65 -2.88 -15.24 -22.79
C ASP A 65 -1.53 -14.55 -22.75
N SER A 66 -0.60 -14.97 -23.59
CA SER A 66 0.77 -14.44 -23.63
C SER A 66 0.87 -12.95 -23.97
N GLU A 67 -0.08 -12.40 -24.74
CA GLU A 67 -0.10 -10.97 -25.04
C GLU A 67 -0.60 -10.15 -23.85
N VAL A 68 -1.60 -10.66 -23.10
CA VAL A 68 -2.05 -10.05 -21.84
C VAL A 68 -0.89 -10.00 -20.86
N VAL A 69 -0.18 -11.12 -20.67
CA VAL A 69 1.02 -11.19 -19.81
C VAL A 69 2.10 -10.21 -20.25
N HIS A 70 2.35 -10.08 -21.56
CA HIS A 70 3.35 -9.18 -22.10
C HIS A 70 3.00 -7.71 -21.82
N TYR A 71 1.77 -7.30 -22.10
CA TYR A 71 1.33 -5.92 -21.87
C TYR A 71 1.31 -5.57 -20.39
N ALA A 72 0.79 -6.46 -19.54
CA ALA A 72 0.79 -6.25 -18.09
C ALA A 72 2.21 -6.14 -17.52
N SER A 73 3.13 -6.99 -17.98
CA SER A 73 4.54 -6.95 -17.54
C SER A 73 5.25 -5.67 -17.98
N THR A 74 4.97 -5.20 -19.19
CA THR A 74 5.53 -3.96 -19.72
C THR A 74 4.99 -2.74 -18.94
N ALA A 75 3.68 -2.75 -18.63
CA ALA A 75 3.05 -1.72 -17.81
C ALA A 75 3.69 -1.64 -16.42
N LEU A 76 3.79 -2.78 -15.75
CA LEU A 76 4.37 -2.86 -14.41
C LEU A 76 5.83 -2.40 -14.40
N ALA A 77 6.61 -2.76 -15.41
CA ALA A 77 7.99 -2.30 -15.53
C ALA A 77 8.07 -0.77 -15.68
N GLN A 78 7.17 -0.17 -16.46
CA GLN A 78 7.11 1.27 -16.63
C GLN A 78 6.70 1.98 -15.33
N ILE A 79 5.65 1.49 -14.65
CA ILE A 79 5.20 2.04 -13.35
C ILE A 79 6.32 1.98 -12.32
N SER A 80 6.98 0.82 -12.19
CA SER A 80 8.11 0.65 -11.26
C SER A 80 9.24 1.62 -11.56
N LYS A 81 9.59 1.78 -12.83
CA LYS A 81 10.63 2.73 -13.25
C LYS A 81 10.28 4.18 -12.90
N GLU A 82 9.02 4.59 -13.09
CA GLU A 82 8.57 5.93 -12.74
C GLU A 82 8.55 6.14 -11.23
N ALA A 83 8.13 5.12 -10.47
CA ALA A 83 8.18 5.14 -9.02
C ALA A 83 9.61 5.27 -8.49
N ASP A 84 10.56 4.52 -9.06
CA ASP A 84 12.00 4.60 -8.70
C ASP A 84 12.59 5.97 -8.99
N LEU A 85 12.29 6.54 -10.18
CA LEU A 85 12.76 7.87 -10.54
C LEU A 85 12.23 8.95 -9.58
N LYS A 86 10.97 8.84 -9.19
CA LYS A 86 10.36 9.76 -8.25
C LYS A 86 10.94 9.59 -6.84
N LEU A 87 11.21 8.36 -6.41
CA LEU A 87 11.91 8.10 -5.16
C LEU A 87 13.28 8.77 -5.15
N GLN A 88 14.07 8.57 -6.20
CA GLN A 88 15.38 9.21 -6.36
C GLN A 88 15.29 10.75 -6.32
N GLN A 89 14.27 11.34 -6.92
CA GLN A 89 14.04 12.79 -6.85
C GLN A 89 13.75 13.25 -5.42
N GLN A 90 12.96 12.52 -4.65
CA GLN A 90 12.68 12.85 -3.24
C GLN A 90 13.95 12.72 -2.39
N GLU A 91 14.75 11.69 -2.60
CA GLU A 91 16.04 11.51 -1.93
C GLU A 91 17.01 12.67 -2.20
N GLN A 92 17.12 13.09 -3.46
CA GLN A 92 17.96 14.23 -3.86
C GLN A 92 17.48 15.55 -3.25
N ARG A 93 16.17 15.80 -3.27
CA ARG A 93 15.57 17.00 -2.65
C ARG A 93 15.84 17.03 -1.15
N TYR A 94 15.67 15.90 -0.47
CA TYR A 94 15.95 15.80 0.96
C TYR A 94 17.45 15.97 1.27
N ALA A 95 18.32 15.39 0.46
CA ALA A 95 19.78 15.57 0.62
C ALA A 95 20.22 17.03 0.44
N ALA A 96 19.56 17.79 -0.45
CA ALA A 96 19.83 19.21 -0.68
C ALA A 96 19.27 20.12 0.45
N ALA A 97 18.21 19.72 1.13
CA ALA A 97 17.54 20.52 2.17
C ALA A 97 17.09 19.66 3.37
N PRO A 98 18.00 19.02 4.12
CA PRO A 98 17.66 18.05 5.17
C PRO A 98 16.97 18.68 6.40
N GLY A 99 17.04 20.01 6.55
CA GLY A 99 16.36 20.76 7.61
C GLY A 99 14.98 21.29 7.22
N ASP A 100 14.54 21.13 5.96
CA ASP A 100 13.23 21.58 5.52
C ASP A 100 12.15 20.57 5.92
N ALA A 101 11.27 20.98 6.83
CA ALA A 101 10.21 20.13 7.37
C ALA A 101 9.22 19.66 6.28
N LYS A 102 8.96 20.48 5.26
CA LYS A 102 8.07 20.14 4.15
C LYS A 102 8.71 19.09 3.23
N VAL A 103 9.99 19.23 2.91
CA VAL A 103 10.73 18.25 2.11
C VAL A 103 10.82 16.93 2.83
N LEU A 104 11.05 16.92 4.15
CA LEU A 104 11.04 15.72 4.97
C LEU A 104 9.66 15.05 4.97
N GLU A 105 8.57 15.83 5.08
CA GLU A 105 7.19 15.34 5.01
C GLU A 105 6.90 14.68 3.67
N GLU A 106 7.16 15.38 2.56
CA GLU A 106 6.93 14.87 1.20
C GLU A 106 7.72 13.59 0.93
N TYR A 107 8.95 13.50 1.42
CA TYR A 107 9.76 12.28 1.26
C TYR A 107 9.22 11.12 2.10
N CYS A 108 8.85 11.35 3.38
CA CYS A 108 8.22 10.30 4.19
C CYS A 108 6.94 9.76 3.55
N ASP A 109 6.05 10.64 3.12
CA ASP A 109 4.75 10.26 2.56
C ASP A 109 4.92 9.54 1.21
N TYR A 110 5.89 9.96 0.38
CA TYR A 110 6.19 9.25 -0.86
C TYR A 110 6.81 7.87 -0.61
N LEU A 111 7.79 7.77 0.30
CA LEU A 111 8.45 6.49 0.61
C LEU A 111 7.47 5.47 1.22
N GLU A 112 6.53 5.93 2.04
CA GLU A 112 5.44 5.08 2.54
C GLU A 112 4.59 4.55 1.38
N SER A 113 4.11 5.44 0.49
CA SER A 113 3.32 5.05 -0.69
C SER A 113 4.09 4.10 -1.63
N TYR A 114 5.39 4.31 -1.80
CA TYR A 114 6.26 3.46 -2.61
C TYR A 114 6.38 2.04 -2.03
N LEU A 115 6.52 1.92 -0.71
CA LEU A 115 6.57 0.64 -0.01
C LEU A 115 5.22 -0.08 -0.01
N ASP A 116 4.12 0.66 0.21
CA ASP A 116 2.76 0.12 0.22
C ASP A 116 2.31 -0.31 -1.19
N GLY A 117 2.76 0.39 -2.22
CA GLY A 117 2.52 0.05 -3.62
C GLY A 117 3.24 -1.22 -4.09
N GLY A 118 4.11 -1.82 -3.26
CA GLY A 118 4.79 -3.07 -3.59
C GLY A 118 5.86 -2.95 -4.69
N PHE A 119 6.29 -1.74 -5.04
CA PHE A 119 7.28 -1.49 -6.10
C PHE A 119 8.66 -2.09 -5.80
N VAL A 120 8.93 -2.35 -4.53
CA VAL A 120 10.19 -2.92 -4.06
C VAL A 120 9.91 -4.10 -3.12
N GLN A 121 10.73 -5.16 -3.23
CA GLN A 121 10.56 -6.38 -2.44
C GLN A 121 11.88 -6.88 -1.86
N GLY A 122 11.82 -7.85 -0.96
CA GLY A 122 12.98 -8.50 -0.37
C GLY A 122 13.87 -7.53 0.39
N LYS A 123 15.19 -7.70 0.26
CA LYS A 123 16.18 -6.92 1.00
C LYS A 123 16.18 -5.43 0.67
N ALA A 124 15.84 -5.07 -0.57
CA ALA A 124 15.72 -3.66 -0.95
C ALA A 124 14.54 -2.98 -0.24
N ALA A 125 13.41 -3.66 -0.09
CA ALA A 125 12.28 -3.17 0.68
C ALA A 125 12.62 -3.01 2.17
N GLU A 126 13.41 -3.93 2.74
CA GLU A 126 13.90 -3.83 4.12
C GLU A 126 14.75 -2.57 4.33
N ILE A 127 15.67 -2.28 3.42
CA ILE A 127 16.50 -1.07 3.46
C ILE A 127 15.61 0.18 3.42
N GLN A 128 14.63 0.23 2.52
CA GLN A 128 13.72 1.37 2.41
C GLN A 128 12.80 1.52 3.63
N ARG A 129 12.38 0.41 4.27
CA ARG A 129 11.63 0.47 5.53
C ARG A 129 12.46 1.02 6.69
N HIS A 130 13.74 0.64 6.80
CA HIS A 130 14.65 1.26 7.78
C HIS A 130 14.82 2.76 7.52
N GLN A 131 14.94 3.15 6.25
CA GLN A 131 15.00 4.57 5.88
C GLN A 131 13.72 5.31 6.31
N LEU A 132 12.55 4.73 6.04
CA LEU A 132 11.25 5.32 6.45
C LEU A 132 11.17 5.47 7.98
N GLU A 133 11.57 4.46 8.73
CA GLU A 133 11.59 4.51 10.20
C GLU A 133 12.46 5.69 10.70
N GLN A 134 13.66 5.86 10.14
CA GLN A 134 14.54 6.96 10.51
C GLN A 134 13.95 8.34 10.15
N LEU A 135 13.33 8.47 8.98
CA LEU A 135 12.68 9.70 8.56
C LEU A 135 11.48 10.06 9.44
N LEU A 136 10.66 9.07 9.81
CA LEU A 136 9.53 9.26 10.73
C LEU A 136 9.99 9.75 12.11
N LYS A 137 11.10 9.21 12.65
CA LYS A 137 11.70 9.70 13.89
C LYS A 137 12.16 11.14 13.78
N LYS A 138 12.89 11.47 12.71
CA LYS A 138 13.31 12.86 12.45
C LYS A 138 12.12 13.82 12.34
N ARG A 139 11.04 13.36 11.69
CA ARG A 139 9.80 14.15 11.56
C ARG A 139 9.11 14.37 12.93
N LEU A 140 9.10 13.35 13.79
CA LEU A 140 8.59 13.48 15.17
C LEU A 140 9.43 14.43 16.00
N ASP A 141 10.77 14.34 15.91
CA ASP A 141 11.70 15.23 16.60
C ASP A 141 11.55 16.69 16.14
N ALA A 142 11.46 16.91 14.82
CA ALA A 142 11.26 18.23 14.23
C ALA A 142 9.91 18.85 14.62
N LEU A 143 8.86 18.02 14.79
CA LEU A 143 7.55 18.48 15.23
C LEU A 143 7.55 18.96 16.70
N GLY A 144 8.46 18.43 17.53
CA GLY A 144 8.61 18.79 18.95
C GLY A 144 7.40 18.47 19.82
N ARG A 145 6.44 17.71 19.32
CA ARG A 145 5.21 17.29 20.02
C ARG A 145 4.77 15.89 19.58
N ARG A 146 3.99 15.24 20.43
CA ARG A 146 3.41 13.93 20.11
C ARG A 146 2.42 14.04 18.96
N SER A 147 2.46 13.08 18.04
CA SER A 147 1.58 12.99 16.89
C SER A 147 1.05 11.57 16.74
N TYR A 148 -0.25 11.41 16.96
CA TYR A 148 -0.93 10.13 16.81
C TYR A 148 -0.62 9.47 15.46
N THR A 149 -0.80 10.22 14.37
CA THR A 149 -0.61 9.69 13.01
C THR A 149 0.82 9.25 12.75
N LEU A 150 1.81 10.08 13.10
CA LEU A 150 3.22 9.74 12.87
C LEU A 150 3.70 8.58 13.75
N GLU A 151 3.22 8.52 14.99
CA GLU A 151 3.56 7.41 15.90
C GLU A 151 2.93 6.10 15.46
N CYS A 152 1.70 6.11 14.91
CA CYS A 152 1.09 4.94 14.29
C CYS A 152 1.88 4.47 13.04
N LYS A 153 2.31 5.41 12.19
CA LYS A 153 3.18 5.10 11.04
C LYS A 153 4.52 4.50 11.50
N LEU A 154 5.12 5.05 12.56
CA LEU A 154 6.36 4.53 13.13
C LEU A 154 6.18 3.10 13.65
N ALA A 155 5.13 2.83 14.44
CA ALA A 155 4.82 1.48 14.92
C ALA A 155 4.60 0.49 13.78
N ALA A 156 3.88 0.91 12.73
CA ALA A 156 3.66 0.07 11.55
C ALA A 156 4.98 -0.25 10.79
N ALA A 157 5.89 0.73 10.67
CA ALA A 157 7.21 0.53 10.07
C ALA A 157 8.07 -0.44 10.90
N GLN A 158 8.08 -0.31 12.24
CA GLN A 158 8.78 -1.22 13.15
C GLN A 158 8.23 -2.66 13.06
N LEU A 159 6.91 -2.81 12.96
CA LEU A 159 6.29 -4.14 12.75
C LEU A 159 6.68 -4.74 11.40
N ALA A 160 6.73 -3.93 10.35
CA ALA A 160 7.15 -4.39 9.02
C ALA A 160 8.63 -4.81 8.96
N LEU A 161 9.46 -4.30 9.88
CA LEU A 161 10.86 -4.68 10.09
C LEU A 161 11.03 -5.85 11.08
N ALA A 162 9.93 -6.39 11.63
CA ALA A 162 9.94 -7.37 12.70
C ALA A 162 10.68 -6.92 13.98
N GLU A 163 10.79 -5.60 14.19
CA GLU A 163 11.36 -5.00 15.42
C GLU A 163 10.32 -4.97 16.54
N TYR A 164 9.87 -6.15 16.97
CA TYR A 164 8.70 -6.31 17.83
C TYR A 164 8.80 -5.60 19.16
N ASP A 165 9.95 -5.65 19.84
CA ASP A 165 10.15 -4.97 21.13
C ASP A 165 9.97 -3.45 21.03
N ARG A 166 10.45 -2.87 19.93
CA ARG A 166 10.32 -1.43 19.65
C ARG A 166 8.89 -1.06 19.25
N ALA A 167 8.27 -1.91 18.43
CA ALA A 167 6.88 -1.74 18.05
C ALA A 167 5.95 -1.81 19.26
N GLU A 168 6.15 -2.79 20.16
CA GLU A 168 5.38 -2.94 21.40
C GLU A 168 5.48 -1.69 22.28
N ALA A 169 6.70 -1.21 22.53
CA ALA A 169 6.89 0.00 23.34
C ALA A 169 6.19 1.23 22.71
N THR A 170 6.21 1.36 21.37
CA THR A 170 5.53 2.44 20.67
C THR A 170 4.00 2.29 20.77
N LEU A 171 3.48 1.07 20.60
CA LEU A 171 2.05 0.76 20.65
C LEU A 171 1.48 0.92 22.07
N ASP A 172 2.21 0.49 23.09
CA ASP A 172 1.81 0.68 24.49
C ASP A 172 1.69 2.17 24.86
N ALA A 173 2.66 2.97 24.42
CA ALA A 173 2.58 4.42 24.60
C ALA A 173 1.38 5.05 23.86
N LEU A 174 1.05 4.54 22.66
CA LEU A 174 -0.10 4.98 21.87
C LEU A 174 -1.43 4.61 22.54
N THR A 175 -1.59 3.35 22.99
CA THR A 175 -2.82 2.89 23.65
C THR A 175 -3.04 3.52 25.01
N ALA A 176 -1.97 3.79 25.76
CA ALA A 176 -2.05 4.52 27.01
C ALA A 176 -2.53 5.97 26.82
N ARG A 177 -2.09 6.62 25.72
CA ARG A 177 -2.42 8.04 25.49
C ARG A 177 -3.74 8.23 24.72
N TRP A 178 -4.06 7.32 23.80
CA TRP A 178 -5.25 7.35 22.95
C TRP A 178 -6.00 6.02 23.01
N PRO A 179 -6.53 5.63 24.17
CA PRO A 179 -7.08 4.28 24.40
C PRO A 179 -8.29 3.94 23.54
N GLN A 180 -9.04 4.93 23.07
CA GLN A 180 -10.24 4.73 22.24
C GLN A 180 -9.99 4.77 20.73
N ARG A 181 -8.75 4.97 20.30
CA ARG A 181 -8.39 4.98 18.87
C ARG A 181 -8.03 3.58 18.39
N GLU A 182 -8.62 3.14 17.27
CA GLU A 182 -8.52 1.76 16.79
C GLU A 182 -7.13 1.34 16.29
N THR A 183 -6.41 2.23 15.58
CA THR A 183 -5.19 1.84 14.85
C THR A 183 -4.13 1.15 15.72
N PRO A 184 -3.78 1.64 16.92
CA PRO A 184 -2.79 0.96 17.77
C PRO A 184 -3.23 -0.46 18.19
N TRP A 185 -4.52 -0.66 18.48
CA TRP A 185 -5.06 -1.96 18.85
C TRP A 185 -5.04 -2.96 17.70
N LEU A 186 -5.38 -2.49 16.48
CA LEU A 186 -5.28 -3.31 15.27
C LEU A 186 -3.83 -3.69 14.96
N LEU A 187 -2.88 -2.79 15.22
CA LEU A 187 -1.45 -3.08 15.11
C LEU A 187 -0.97 -4.07 16.19
N HIS A 188 -1.47 -4.00 17.42
CA HIS A 188 -1.23 -5.04 18.45
C HIS A 188 -1.74 -6.41 18.00
N LEU A 189 -2.96 -6.50 17.44
CA LEU A 189 -3.47 -7.75 16.89
C LEU A 189 -2.57 -8.28 15.76
N ARG A 190 -2.12 -7.40 14.87
CA ARG A 190 -1.19 -7.77 13.80
C ARG A 190 0.15 -8.28 14.33
N MET A 191 0.69 -7.64 15.36
CA MET A 191 1.93 -8.06 16.04
C MET A 191 1.77 -9.43 16.68
N ALA A 192 0.73 -9.62 17.48
CA ALA A 192 0.44 -10.90 18.15
C ALA A 192 0.23 -12.04 17.13
N ALA A 193 -0.42 -11.76 16.01
CA ALA A 193 -0.58 -12.70 14.91
C ALA A 193 0.76 -13.08 14.25
N ALA A 194 1.64 -12.11 14.03
CA ALA A 194 2.98 -12.35 13.47
C ALA A 194 3.83 -13.22 14.41
N LEU A 195 3.70 -13.01 15.73
CA LEU A 195 4.35 -13.79 16.77
C LEU A 195 3.64 -15.13 17.07
N ARG A 196 2.49 -15.37 16.44
CA ARG A 196 1.60 -16.54 16.71
C ARG A 196 1.20 -16.65 18.20
N ASP A 197 1.06 -15.51 18.85
CA ASP A 197 0.70 -15.44 20.28
C ASP A 197 -0.83 -15.31 20.44
N GLY A 198 -1.49 -16.45 20.57
CA GLY A 198 -2.93 -16.51 20.79
C GLY A 198 -3.38 -15.83 22.09
N ALA A 199 -2.54 -15.86 23.16
CA ALA A 199 -2.87 -15.22 24.43
C ALA A 199 -2.86 -13.69 24.28
N ALA A 200 -1.87 -13.13 23.58
CA ALA A 200 -1.81 -11.71 23.29
C ALA A 200 -2.97 -11.27 22.40
N ILE A 201 -3.40 -12.09 21.42
CA ILE A 201 -4.61 -11.82 20.63
C ILE A 201 -5.85 -11.69 21.53
N GLN A 202 -6.08 -12.69 22.41
CA GLN A 202 -7.27 -12.67 23.29
C GLN A 202 -7.23 -11.50 24.27
N LYS A 203 -6.07 -11.19 24.83
CA LYS A 203 -5.89 -10.02 25.68
C LYS A 203 -6.24 -8.72 24.94
N THR A 204 -5.71 -8.54 23.74
CA THR A 204 -5.96 -7.33 22.92
C THR A 204 -7.44 -7.20 22.57
N LEU A 205 -8.12 -8.30 22.23
CA LEU A 205 -9.56 -8.30 21.97
C LEU A 205 -10.38 -7.89 23.20
N HIS A 206 -9.98 -8.38 24.37
CA HIS A 206 -10.60 -8.00 25.65
C HIS A 206 -10.38 -6.51 25.95
N ASP A 207 -9.15 -6.01 25.78
CA ASP A 207 -8.82 -4.60 26.00
C ASP A 207 -9.61 -3.68 25.04
N ILE A 208 -9.83 -4.08 23.78
CA ILE A 208 -10.66 -3.34 22.81
C ILE A 208 -12.11 -3.21 23.33
N GLU A 209 -12.68 -4.28 23.90
CA GLU A 209 -14.03 -4.26 24.47
C GLU A 209 -14.09 -3.44 25.76
N GLU A 210 -13.17 -3.66 26.69
CA GLU A 210 -13.12 -2.97 28.00
C GLU A 210 -12.96 -1.45 27.84
N LYS A 211 -12.12 -1.02 26.89
CA LYS A 211 -11.84 0.41 26.67
C LYS A 211 -12.81 1.09 25.70
N GLU A 212 -13.83 0.36 25.26
CA GLU A 212 -14.84 0.86 24.32
C GLU A 212 -14.22 1.52 23.08
N VAL A 213 -13.26 0.82 22.44
CA VAL A 213 -12.51 1.34 21.30
C VAL A 213 -13.47 1.61 20.13
N TYR A 214 -13.40 2.82 19.60
CA TYR A 214 -14.22 3.17 18.42
C TYR A 214 -13.65 2.53 17.16
N LEU A 215 -14.34 1.50 16.66
CA LEU A 215 -13.93 0.74 15.48
C LEU A 215 -14.66 1.22 14.21
N SER A 216 -13.88 1.42 13.15
CA SER A 216 -14.38 1.59 11.77
C SER A 216 -15.06 0.30 11.28
N ALA A 217 -15.73 0.34 10.11
CA ALA A 217 -16.29 -0.87 9.49
C ALA A 217 -15.22 -1.95 9.28
N LYS A 218 -14.06 -1.58 8.76
CA LYS A 218 -12.91 -2.47 8.54
C LYS A 218 -12.31 -2.97 9.86
N GLY A 219 -12.22 -2.10 10.88
CA GLY A 219 -11.75 -2.49 12.22
C GLY A 219 -12.66 -3.53 12.86
N ARG A 220 -13.99 -3.36 12.78
CA ARG A 220 -14.96 -4.36 13.26
C ARG A 220 -14.85 -5.70 12.53
N GLU A 221 -14.62 -5.69 11.23
CA GLU A 221 -14.41 -6.90 10.44
C GLU A 221 -13.15 -7.64 10.92
N THR A 222 -12.03 -6.92 11.09
CA THR A 222 -10.79 -7.48 11.61
C THR A 222 -10.98 -8.09 12.99
N VAL A 223 -11.66 -7.40 13.91
CA VAL A 223 -11.92 -7.91 15.27
C VAL A 223 -12.82 -9.15 15.23
N ARG A 224 -13.89 -9.17 14.39
CA ARG A 224 -14.76 -10.34 14.22
C ARG A 224 -13.99 -11.56 13.70
N PHE A 225 -13.10 -11.35 12.74
CA PHE A 225 -12.23 -12.41 12.22
C PHE A 225 -11.46 -13.10 13.35
N TRP A 226 -10.82 -12.33 14.22
CA TRP A 226 -10.02 -12.88 15.34
C TRP A 226 -10.88 -13.45 16.48
N GLN A 227 -12.12 -13.02 16.63
CA GLN A 227 -13.09 -13.60 17.55
C GLN A 227 -13.67 -14.96 17.08
N GLY A 228 -13.37 -15.38 15.87
CA GLY A 228 -13.96 -16.59 15.25
C GLY A 228 -15.45 -16.45 14.94
N LYS A 229 -15.97 -15.21 14.89
CA LYS A 229 -17.35 -14.90 14.58
C LYS A 229 -17.54 -14.56 13.08
N ASN A 230 -17.02 -15.41 12.21
CA ASN A 230 -17.32 -15.31 10.78
C ASN A 230 -18.72 -15.85 10.57
N ALA A 231 -19.64 -14.96 10.13
CA ALA A 231 -21.01 -15.29 9.74
C ALA A 231 -21.03 -15.99 8.38
#